data_bfdbb87c531d7f62cf0d74d552cf36ea
#
_entry.id   bfdbb87c531d7f62cf0d74d552cf36ea
#
_cell.length_a   1.000
_cell.length_b   1.000
_cell.length_c   1.000
_cell.angle_alpha   90.00
_cell.angle_beta   90.00
_cell.angle_gamma   90.00
#
_symmetry.space_group_name_H-M   'P 1'
#
loop_
_entity.id
_entity.type
_entity.pdbx_description
1 polymer ?
#
loop_
_entity_poly.entity_id
_entity_poly.type
_entity_poly.pdbx_seq_one_letter_code
_entity_poly.pdbx_strand_id
1 'polypeptide(L)'
;MLKVLGCSVAFVMAAPCLAQTTPPAKDEGQIVVRSVTPGIQNLPVQTKATPFFEDNQESAVGIADARRFLRCMHEVDPKLLQNVVDRAAKDFKAKWSLDRLVRQRAACHGSMFAEPQPVAPYYGDCNPIAGTTLCRSVFDRGVLFEYALTNFAPDLQLTRAELSREDVRRRFLKRELPKVRLRYPEDQRYFDVVSCVVQLRPEESLELIRASSGSTTESRLEALLIASAPACFGNAKSVTVDSNQFRLYIAQAVYNWAVAVKGVDSLVPRRS
;
A
#
# COMPACT_ATOMS: atom_id res chain seq x y z
N MET A 1 -87.51 -21.62 10.34
CA MET A 1 -86.88 -20.48 10.98
C MET A 1 -85.93 -20.98 12.06
N LEU A 2 -84.66 -21.08 11.73
CA LEU A 2 -83.61 -21.54 12.69
C LEU A 2 -82.44 -20.63 12.54
N LYS A 3 -82.14 -19.82 13.54
CA LYS A 3 -80.95 -18.98 13.62
C LYS A 3 -79.83 -19.79 14.25
N VAL A 4 -78.73 -19.94 13.48
CA VAL A 4 -77.48 -20.54 13.97
C VAL A 4 -76.60 -19.37 14.36
N LEU A 5 -76.23 -19.28 15.64
CA LEU A 5 -75.17 -18.41 16.12
C LEU A 5 -73.83 -19.05 15.83
N GLY A 6 -73.01 -18.36 15.05
CA GLY A 6 -71.60 -18.75 14.80
C GLY A 6 -70.70 -18.07 15.85
N CYS A 7 -70.01 -18.87 16.63
CA CYS A 7 -69.01 -18.46 17.59
C CYS A 7 -67.64 -18.27 16.87
N SER A 8 -67.18 -17.02 16.73
CA SER A 8 -65.88 -16.72 16.16
C SER A 8 -64.82 -16.76 17.24
N VAL A 9 -63.94 -17.72 17.23
CA VAL A 9 -62.75 -17.83 18.04
C VAL A 9 -61.64 -16.99 17.41
N ALA A 10 -61.28 -15.87 18.02
CA ALA A 10 -60.14 -15.07 17.62
C ALA A 10 -58.84 -15.71 18.13
N PHE A 11 -58.04 -16.25 17.22
CA PHE A 11 -56.68 -16.71 17.47
C PHE A 11 -55.75 -15.51 17.51
N VAL A 12 -55.26 -15.11 18.70
CA VAL A 12 -54.23 -14.12 18.87
C VAL A 12 -52.88 -14.83 18.62
N MET A 13 -52.34 -14.67 17.43
CA MET A 13 -50.98 -15.08 17.13
C MET A 13 -49.99 -14.04 17.71
N ALA A 14 -49.32 -14.42 18.81
CA ALA A 14 -48.18 -13.67 19.31
C ALA A 14 -47.00 -13.86 18.33
N ALA A 15 -46.69 -12.82 17.56
CA ALA A 15 -45.48 -12.78 16.76
C ALA A 15 -44.26 -12.64 17.69
N PRO A 16 -43.20 -13.49 17.55
CA PRO A 16 -41.96 -13.27 18.26
C PRO A 16 -41.32 -11.97 17.72
N CYS A 17 -41.08 -11.00 18.61
CA CYS A 17 -40.17 -9.89 18.33
C CYS A 17 -38.78 -10.44 18.02
N LEU A 18 -38.46 -10.59 16.75
CA LEU A 18 -37.08 -10.74 16.31
C LEU A 18 -36.38 -9.42 16.61
N ALA A 19 -35.60 -9.40 17.68
CA ALA A 19 -34.65 -8.34 17.91
C ALA A 19 -33.74 -8.24 16.67
N GLN A 20 -34.00 -7.24 15.84
CA GLN A 20 -33.06 -6.87 14.78
C GLN A 20 -31.78 -6.38 15.46
N THR A 21 -30.79 -7.25 15.55
CA THR A 21 -29.42 -6.82 15.81
C THR A 21 -29.03 -5.92 14.63
N THR A 22 -29.09 -4.62 14.85
CA THR A 22 -28.47 -3.62 13.98
C THR A 22 -27.03 -4.04 13.79
N PRO A 23 -26.58 -4.25 12.54
CA PRO A 23 -25.16 -4.48 12.30
C PRO A 23 -24.39 -3.30 12.86
N PRO A 24 -23.21 -3.52 13.49
CA PRO A 24 -22.41 -2.43 14.01
C PRO A 24 -22.21 -1.40 12.90
N ALA A 25 -22.47 -0.15 13.20
CA ALA A 25 -22.27 0.96 12.29
C ALA A 25 -20.84 0.83 11.76
N LYS A 26 -20.70 0.63 10.45
CA LYS A 26 -19.41 0.73 9.79
C LYS A 26 -18.85 2.09 10.17
N ASP A 27 -17.68 2.10 10.79
CA ASP A 27 -16.94 3.32 11.12
C ASP A 27 -16.47 3.95 9.80
N GLU A 28 -17.39 4.63 9.12
CA GLU A 28 -17.22 5.19 7.78
C GLU A 28 -16.32 6.44 7.78
N GLY A 29 -15.69 6.74 8.91
CA GLY A 29 -15.00 8.01 9.12
C GLY A 29 -13.48 7.96 9.21
N GLN A 30 -12.85 6.80 9.23
CA GLN A 30 -11.39 6.71 9.43
C GLN A 30 -10.72 5.85 8.37
N ILE A 31 -9.82 6.44 7.60
CA ILE A 31 -8.85 5.70 6.79
C ILE A 31 -7.55 5.63 7.58
N VAL A 32 -7.20 4.43 8.02
CA VAL A 32 -5.94 4.16 8.73
C VAL A 32 -4.99 3.50 7.75
N VAL A 33 -3.98 4.23 7.33
CA VAL A 33 -2.86 3.69 6.55
C VAL A 33 -1.83 3.18 7.56
N ARG A 34 -2.10 2.00 8.14
CA ARG A 34 -1.17 1.32 9.05
C ARG A 34 -0.30 0.35 8.27
N SER A 35 0.88 0.06 8.81
CA SER A 35 1.68 -1.05 8.32
C SER A 35 0.84 -2.33 8.38
N VAL A 36 0.79 -3.05 7.26
CA VAL A 36 0.01 -4.28 7.14
C VAL A 36 0.71 -5.36 7.93
N THR A 37 0.28 -5.59 9.16
CA THR A 37 0.66 -6.78 9.93
C THR A 37 -0.45 -7.81 9.78
N PRO A 38 -0.27 -8.89 9.02
CA PRO A 38 -1.24 -9.96 9.00
C PRO A 38 -1.27 -10.62 10.37
N GLY A 39 -2.35 -10.46 11.12
CA GLY A 39 -2.62 -11.25 12.32
C GLY A 39 -2.88 -10.52 13.62
N ILE A 40 -2.78 -9.21 13.71
CA ILE A 40 -3.15 -8.48 14.95
C ILE A 40 -4.52 -7.84 14.76
N GLN A 41 -5.55 -8.61 15.05
CA GLN A 41 -6.89 -8.08 15.34
C GLN A 41 -6.86 -7.62 16.80
N ASN A 42 -7.24 -6.38 17.06
CA ASN A 42 -7.47 -5.74 18.37
C ASN A 42 -6.36 -4.82 18.90
N LEU A 43 -6.18 -3.67 18.24
CA LEU A 43 -5.68 -2.48 18.92
C LEU A 43 -6.81 -1.44 19.04
N PRO A 44 -6.91 -0.73 20.18
CA PRO A 44 -8.00 0.22 20.41
C PRO A 44 -7.98 1.36 19.41
N VAL A 45 -9.13 1.63 18.81
CA VAL A 45 -9.37 2.73 17.89
C VAL A 45 -9.24 4.04 18.67
N GLN A 46 -8.20 4.83 18.36
CA GLN A 46 -8.11 6.19 18.88
C GLN A 46 -8.82 7.16 17.93
N THR A 47 -9.87 7.77 18.44
CA THR A 47 -10.63 8.84 17.76
C THR A 47 -9.98 10.20 18.06
N LYS A 48 -9.20 10.76 17.14
CA LYS A 48 -8.89 12.20 17.12
C LYS A 48 -8.62 12.70 15.70
N ALA A 49 -9.31 13.78 15.34
CA ALA A 49 -9.28 14.43 14.05
C ALA A 49 -8.07 15.36 13.90
N THR A 50 -6.90 14.78 13.73
CA THR A 50 -5.70 15.46 13.25
C THR A 50 -4.95 14.46 12.35
N PRO A 51 -4.25 14.88 11.27
CA PRO A 51 -3.37 13.97 10.57
C PRO A 51 -2.31 13.52 11.57
N PHE A 52 -2.45 12.29 12.03
CA PHE A 52 -1.56 11.71 13.03
C PHE A 52 -0.56 10.82 12.29
N PHE A 53 0.70 11.27 12.26
CA PHE A 53 1.80 10.43 11.85
C PHE A 53 2.19 9.57 13.06
N GLU A 54 1.87 8.29 13.03
CA GLU A 54 2.44 7.34 13.99
C GLU A 54 3.85 7.00 13.52
N ASP A 55 4.86 7.44 14.27
CA ASP A 55 6.18 6.84 14.20
C ASP A 55 6.08 5.42 14.75
N ASN A 56 5.79 4.49 13.86
CA ASN A 56 5.80 3.09 14.20
C ASN A 56 7.25 2.62 14.24
N GLN A 57 7.77 2.32 15.42
CA GLN A 57 9.13 1.84 15.61
C GLN A 57 9.45 0.62 14.73
N GLU A 58 8.48 -0.22 14.48
CA GLU A 58 8.62 -1.41 13.62
C GLU A 58 8.80 -1.04 12.16
N SER A 59 8.04 -0.06 11.67
CA SER A 59 8.20 0.42 10.30
C SER A 59 9.54 1.14 10.12
N ALA A 60 10.00 1.86 11.14
CA ALA A 60 11.31 2.52 11.14
C ALA A 60 12.46 1.51 11.02
N VAL A 61 12.38 0.39 11.74
CA VAL A 61 13.36 -0.71 11.61
C VAL A 61 13.28 -1.35 10.24
N GLY A 62 12.08 -1.69 9.77
CA GLY A 62 11.86 -2.31 8.45
C GLY A 62 12.40 -1.46 7.30
N ILE A 63 12.14 -0.16 7.30
CA ILE A 63 12.64 0.74 6.25
C ILE A 63 14.16 0.94 6.35
N ALA A 64 14.73 0.98 7.56
CA ALA A 64 16.17 1.09 7.75
C ALA A 64 16.91 -0.13 7.19
N ASP A 65 16.38 -1.32 7.42
CA ASP A 65 16.91 -2.58 6.90
C ASP A 65 16.79 -2.65 5.38
N ALA A 66 15.64 -2.31 4.81
CA ALA A 66 15.42 -2.27 3.37
C ALA A 66 16.37 -1.26 2.68
N ARG A 67 16.59 -0.10 3.27
CA ARG A 67 17.55 0.89 2.75
C ARG A 67 19.00 0.45 2.89
N ARG A 68 19.35 -0.27 3.97
CA ARG A 68 20.68 -0.89 4.13
C ARG A 68 20.92 -1.91 3.02
N PHE A 69 19.96 -2.81 2.81
CA PHE A 69 19.96 -3.78 1.73
C PHE A 69 20.19 -3.10 0.37
N LEU A 70 19.44 -2.02 0.06
CA LEU A 70 19.56 -1.29 -1.18
C LEU A 70 20.95 -0.65 -1.37
N ARG A 71 21.52 -0.06 -0.31
CA ARG A 71 22.88 0.52 -0.37
C ARG A 71 23.98 -0.50 -0.65
N CYS A 72 23.78 -1.74 -0.24
CA CYS A 72 24.70 -2.85 -0.55
C CYS A 72 24.60 -3.36 -1.98
N MET A 73 23.53 -3.01 -2.69
CA MET A 73 23.36 -3.39 -4.09
C MET A 73 24.04 -2.35 -4.99
N HIS A 74 25.31 -2.56 -5.31
CA HIS A 74 26.02 -1.69 -6.27
C HIS A 74 25.35 -1.73 -7.65
N GLU A 75 24.90 -2.90 -8.08
CA GLU A 75 24.11 -3.08 -9.30
C GLU A 75 22.95 -4.02 -9.02
N VAL A 76 21.74 -3.57 -9.36
CA VAL A 76 20.54 -4.40 -9.32
C VAL A 76 20.34 -5.04 -10.69
N ASP A 77 20.16 -6.36 -10.74
CA ASP A 77 19.79 -7.04 -11.98
C ASP A 77 18.49 -6.44 -12.54
N PRO A 78 18.54 -5.79 -13.73
CA PRO A 78 17.37 -5.10 -14.27
C PRO A 78 16.18 -6.02 -14.52
N LYS A 79 16.40 -7.29 -14.87
CA LYS A 79 15.34 -8.26 -15.10
C LYS A 79 14.62 -8.64 -13.80
N LEU A 80 15.36 -8.82 -12.72
CA LEU A 80 14.78 -9.06 -11.41
C LEU A 80 14.03 -7.83 -10.92
N LEU A 81 14.63 -6.64 -11.07
CA LEU A 81 14.00 -5.38 -10.71
C LEU A 81 12.68 -5.15 -11.48
N GLN A 82 12.68 -5.32 -12.80
CA GLN A 82 11.47 -5.23 -13.62
C GLN A 82 10.36 -6.15 -13.10
N ASN A 83 10.68 -7.41 -12.78
CA ASN A 83 9.69 -8.33 -12.23
C ASN A 83 9.09 -7.81 -10.91
N VAL A 84 9.89 -7.16 -10.05
CA VAL A 84 9.40 -6.62 -8.77
C VAL A 84 8.54 -5.39 -8.97
N VAL A 85 8.95 -4.42 -9.80
CA VAL A 85 8.26 -3.13 -9.92
C VAL A 85 7.10 -3.14 -10.94
N ASP A 86 7.16 -4.00 -11.95
CA ASP A 86 6.12 -4.03 -12.99
C ASP A 86 4.98 -5.01 -12.72
N ARG A 87 5.15 -5.93 -11.76
CA ARG A 87 4.14 -6.94 -11.41
C ARG A 87 3.49 -6.65 -10.07
N ALA A 88 2.36 -7.32 -9.80
CA ALA A 88 1.71 -7.26 -8.51
C ALA A 88 2.48 -8.03 -7.43
N ALA A 89 2.27 -7.67 -6.15
CA ALA A 89 3.00 -8.26 -5.03
C ALA A 89 2.84 -9.79 -4.91
N LYS A 90 1.66 -10.33 -5.22
CA LYS A 90 1.39 -11.78 -5.18
C LYS A 90 1.80 -12.53 -6.46
N ASP A 91 2.24 -11.82 -7.51
CA ASP A 91 2.73 -12.49 -8.73
C ASP A 91 3.94 -13.35 -8.40
N PHE A 92 3.95 -14.59 -8.88
CA PHE A 92 5.02 -15.55 -8.60
C PHE A 92 6.39 -15.03 -9.03
N LYS A 93 6.49 -14.40 -10.21
CA LYS A 93 7.77 -13.86 -10.70
C LYS A 93 8.23 -12.67 -9.90
N ALA A 94 7.31 -11.82 -9.43
CA ALA A 94 7.64 -10.70 -8.54
C ALA A 94 8.19 -11.21 -7.20
N LYS A 95 7.52 -12.17 -6.57
CA LYS A 95 7.93 -12.78 -5.31
C LYS A 95 9.28 -13.48 -5.44
N TRP A 96 9.45 -14.30 -6.46
CA TRP A 96 10.70 -15.01 -6.73
C TRP A 96 11.85 -14.04 -6.98
N SER A 97 11.61 -12.96 -7.76
CA SER A 97 12.64 -11.98 -8.09
C SER A 97 13.06 -11.17 -6.86
N LEU A 98 12.09 -10.75 -6.03
CA LEU A 98 12.37 -10.06 -4.78
C LEU A 98 13.18 -10.96 -3.83
N ASP A 99 12.77 -12.22 -3.67
CA ASP A 99 13.48 -13.22 -2.89
C ASP A 99 14.93 -13.37 -3.36
N ARG A 100 15.14 -13.47 -4.66
CA ARG A 100 16.49 -13.61 -5.22
C ARG A 100 17.37 -12.38 -4.99
N LEU A 101 16.82 -11.17 -5.15
CA LEU A 101 17.53 -9.91 -4.85
C LEU A 101 17.96 -9.86 -3.38
N VAL A 102 17.05 -10.17 -2.46
CA VAL A 102 17.34 -10.16 -1.03
C VAL A 102 18.38 -11.23 -0.67
N ARG A 103 18.26 -12.46 -1.18
CA ARG A 103 19.23 -13.55 -0.95
C ARG A 103 20.63 -13.24 -1.49
N GLN A 104 20.74 -12.62 -2.64
CA GLN A 104 22.04 -12.25 -3.23
C GLN A 104 22.83 -11.29 -2.35
N ARG A 105 22.16 -10.59 -1.46
CA ARG A 105 22.72 -9.58 -0.55
C ARG A 105 22.32 -9.81 0.90
N ALA A 106 22.11 -11.07 1.24
CA ALA A 106 21.64 -11.47 2.55
C ALA A 106 22.46 -10.89 3.72
N ALA A 107 23.79 -10.84 3.57
CA ALA A 107 24.67 -10.24 4.58
C ALA A 107 24.43 -8.73 4.83
N CYS A 108 23.75 -8.06 3.90
CA CYS A 108 23.40 -6.64 4.00
C CYS A 108 21.99 -6.42 4.54
N HIS A 109 21.19 -7.47 4.66
CA HIS A 109 19.83 -7.39 5.17
C HIS A 109 19.85 -7.59 6.69
N GLY A 110 19.49 -6.56 7.46
CA GLY A 110 19.61 -6.57 8.92
C GLY A 110 18.81 -7.69 9.60
N SER A 111 17.62 -7.98 9.07
CA SER A 111 16.73 -9.00 9.61
C SER A 111 17.24 -10.46 9.45
N MET A 112 18.29 -10.70 8.66
CA MET A 112 18.87 -12.04 8.55
C MET A 112 19.54 -12.57 9.83
N PHE A 113 19.98 -11.67 10.69
CA PHE A 113 20.71 -12.03 11.93
C PHE A 113 19.88 -11.79 13.19
N ALA A 114 18.70 -11.17 13.04
CA ALA A 114 17.75 -11.00 14.12
C ALA A 114 16.79 -12.19 14.16
N GLU A 115 16.39 -12.63 15.34
CA GLU A 115 15.24 -13.52 15.46
C GLU A 115 14.04 -12.89 14.73
N PRO A 116 13.24 -13.68 14.00
CA PRO A 116 12.09 -13.15 13.29
C PRO A 116 11.19 -12.42 14.28
N GLN A 117 11.18 -11.09 14.20
CA GLN A 117 10.26 -10.28 15.00
C GLN A 117 8.84 -10.62 14.53
N PRO A 118 7.93 -11.01 15.43
CA PRO A 118 6.60 -11.45 15.04
C PRO A 118 5.72 -10.38 14.40
N VAL A 119 6.23 -9.18 14.22
CA VAL A 119 5.44 -7.97 13.95
C VAL A 119 5.81 -7.24 12.65
N ALA A 120 6.80 -7.70 11.89
CA ALA A 120 7.12 -7.05 10.62
C ALA A 120 6.05 -7.39 9.56
N PRO A 121 5.61 -6.41 8.74
CA PRO A 121 4.66 -6.65 7.67
C PRO A 121 5.33 -7.44 6.54
N TYR A 122 5.27 -8.75 6.65
CA TYR A 122 5.82 -9.66 5.66
C TYR A 122 4.78 -9.98 4.59
N TYR A 123 5.20 -10.11 3.36
CA TYR A 123 4.36 -10.63 2.26
C TYR A 123 4.07 -12.13 2.38
N GLY A 124 4.00 -12.66 3.61
CA GLY A 124 3.59 -14.02 3.91
C GLY A 124 4.59 -15.13 3.54
N ASP A 125 5.71 -14.80 2.89
CA ASP A 125 6.68 -15.80 2.45
C ASP A 125 8.00 -15.62 3.18
N CYS A 126 8.15 -16.36 4.26
CA CYS A 126 9.41 -16.51 4.98
C CYS A 126 10.06 -17.83 4.58
N ASN A 127 11.31 -17.78 4.16
CA ASN A 127 12.05 -18.97 3.75
C ASN A 127 13.26 -19.19 4.65
N PRO A 128 13.50 -20.41 5.14
CA PRO A 128 14.71 -20.72 5.87
C PRO A 128 15.93 -20.64 4.94
N ILE A 129 16.99 -19.97 5.42
CA ILE A 129 18.28 -19.89 4.74
C ILE A 129 19.37 -20.13 5.77
N ALA A 130 20.13 -21.22 5.63
CA ALA A 130 21.29 -21.52 6.47
C ALA A 130 21.05 -21.35 7.98
N GLY A 131 19.89 -21.84 8.49
CA GLY A 131 19.55 -21.75 9.91
C GLY A 131 18.89 -20.43 10.34
N THR A 132 18.67 -19.48 9.44
CA THR A 132 17.93 -18.25 9.67
C THR A 132 16.66 -18.20 8.80
N THR A 133 15.69 -17.38 9.18
CA THR A 133 14.49 -17.16 8.39
C THR A 133 14.55 -15.78 7.75
N LEU A 134 14.59 -15.74 6.42
CA LEU A 134 14.50 -14.50 5.67
C LEU A 134 13.07 -14.25 5.22
N CYS A 135 12.52 -13.14 5.64
CA CYS A 135 11.17 -12.72 5.28
C CYS A 135 11.24 -11.48 4.37
N ARG A 136 10.42 -11.48 3.33
CA ARG A 136 10.30 -10.33 2.43
C ARG A 136 9.26 -9.35 2.95
N SER A 137 9.64 -8.10 3.03
CA SER A 137 8.76 -7.06 3.55
C SER A 137 8.19 -6.15 2.46
N VAL A 138 7.15 -5.39 2.80
CA VAL A 138 6.63 -4.29 1.97
C VAL A 138 7.71 -3.23 1.74
N PHE A 139 8.61 -3.05 2.71
CA PHE A 139 9.69 -2.08 2.65
C PHE A 139 10.75 -2.49 1.62
N ASP A 140 11.14 -3.76 1.57
CA ASP A 140 12.09 -4.27 0.55
C ASP A 140 11.60 -4.00 -0.86
N ARG A 141 10.31 -4.23 -1.10
CA ARG A 141 9.71 -3.94 -2.40
C ARG A 141 9.59 -2.44 -2.65
N GLY A 142 9.20 -1.67 -1.63
CA GLY A 142 8.98 -0.23 -1.71
C GLY A 142 10.26 0.54 -2.08
N VAL A 143 11.38 0.24 -1.43
CA VAL A 143 12.66 0.90 -1.74
C VAL A 143 13.16 0.59 -3.16
N LEU A 144 12.73 -0.52 -3.76
CA LEU A 144 13.06 -0.84 -5.16
C LEU A 144 12.30 0.05 -6.16
N PHE A 145 11.11 0.56 -5.80
CA PHE A 145 10.44 1.59 -6.60
C PHE A 145 11.19 2.93 -6.52
N GLU A 146 11.61 3.35 -5.31
CA GLU A 146 12.46 4.55 -5.15
C GLU A 146 13.74 4.41 -5.96
N TYR A 147 14.42 3.27 -5.88
CA TYR A 147 15.61 2.97 -6.67
C TYR A 147 15.36 3.06 -8.17
N ALA A 148 14.27 2.46 -8.64
CA ALA A 148 13.94 2.49 -10.08
C ALA A 148 13.67 3.91 -10.57
N LEU A 149 12.96 4.73 -9.80
CA LEU A 149 12.72 6.14 -10.13
C LEU A 149 14.02 6.95 -10.17
N THR A 150 14.87 6.79 -9.15
CA THR A 150 16.11 7.55 -9.02
C THR A 150 17.13 7.20 -10.11
N ASN A 151 17.26 5.92 -10.46
CA ASN A 151 18.33 5.47 -11.36
C ASN A 151 17.91 5.42 -12.83
N PHE A 152 16.63 5.24 -13.13
CA PHE A 152 16.16 5.08 -14.51
C PHE A 152 15.22 6.20 -14.99
N ALA A 153 14.87 7.10 -14.09
CA ALA A 153 14.05 8.27 -14.42
C ALA A 153 14.41 9.50 -13.53
N PRO A 154 15.71 9.87 -13.40
CA PRO A 154 16.15 10.95 -12.50
C PRO A 154 15.50 12.29 -12.86
N ASP A 155 15.32 12.56 -14.16
CA ASP A 155 14.74 13.79 -14.68
C ASP A 155 13.22 13.68 -14.88
N LEU A 156 12.58 12.69 -14.26
CA LEU A 156 11.13 12.52 -14.36
C LEU A 156 10.41 13.79 -13.90
N GLN A 157 9.52 14.26 -14.74
CA GLN A 157 8.53 15.27 -14.39
C GLN A 157 7.16 14.68 -14.65
N LEU A 158 6.23 14.95 -13.75
CA LEU A 158 4.84 14.58 -13.88
C LEU A 158 4.02 15.81 -13.54
N THR A 159 3.05 16.14 -14.38
CA THR A 159 2.13 17.24 -14.16
C THR A 159 0.70 16.74 -14.02
N ARG A 160 -0.11 17.46 -13.26
CA ARG A 160 -1.54 17.15 -13.13
C ARG A 160 -2.25 17.13 -14.48
N ALA A 161 -1.85 18.03 -15.41
CA ALA A 161 -2.42 18.06 -16.76
C ALA A 161 -2.15 16.77 -17.53
N GLU A 162 -0.91 16.23 -17.46
CA GLU A 162 -0.55 14.96 -18.09
C GLU A 162 -1.33 13.78 -17.49
N LEU A 163 -1.40 13.68 -16.17
CA LEU A 163 -2.08 12.58 -15.48
C LEU A 163 -3.61 12.62 -15.67
N SER A 164 -4.16 13.79 -16.00
CA SER A 164 -5.58 13.96 -16.29
C SER A 164 -5.96 13.59 -17.72
N ARG A 165 -5.01 13.41 -18.62
CA ARG A 165 -5.27 13.01 -20.00
C ARG A 165 -5.92 11.65 -20.09
N GLU A 166 -6.96 11.53 -20.90
CA GLU A 166 -7.74 10.31 -21.04
C GLU A 166 -6.90 9.10 -21.54
N ASP A 167 -5.97 9.36 -22.48
CA ASP A 167 -5.07 8.31 -22.99
C ASP A 167 -4.10 7.80 -21.92
N VAL A 168 -3.59 8.68 -21.05
CA VAL A 168 -2.72 8.32 -19.91
C VAL A 168 -3.50 7.52 -18.88
N ARG A 169 -4.68 7.98 -18.49
CA ARG A 169 -5.56 7.27 -17.54
C ARG A 169 -5.93 5.88 -18.05
N ARG A 170 -6.24 5.75 -19.33
CA ARG A 170 -6.55 4.47 -19.96
C ARG A 170 -5.36 3.51 -19.92
N ARG A 171 -4.13 4.00 -20.22
CA ARG A 171 -2.91 3.19 -20.09
C ARG A 171 -2.67 2.75 -18.66
N PHE A 172 -2.82 3.67 -17.70
CA PHE A 172 -2.71 3.35 -16.27
C PHE A 172 -3.69 2.25 -15.87
N LEU A 173 -4.98 2.41 -16.16
CA LEU A 173 -6.02 1.42 -15.83
C LEU A 173 -5.77 0.08 -16.52
N LYS A 174 -5.43 0.07 -17.81
CA LYS A 174 -5.11 -1.15 -18.56
C LYS A 174 -3.99 -1.94 -17.90
N ARG A 175 -3.01 -1.24 -17.32
CA ARG A 175 -1.87 -1.84 -16.60
C ARG A 175 -2.24 -2.34 -15.22
N GLU A 176 -3.05 -1.59 -14.48
CA GLU A 176 -3.30 -1.85 -13.05
C GLU A 176 -4.47 -2.79 -12.78
N LEU A 177 -5.55 -2.75 -13.58
CA LEU A 177 -6.71 -3.61 -13.39
C LEU A 177 -6.38 -5.11 -13.32
N PRO A 178 -5.51 -5.67 -14.17
CA PRO A 178 -5.14 -7.09 -14.06
C PRO A 178 -4.41 -7.45 -12.76
N LYS A 179 -3.80 -6.46 -12.09
CA LYS A 179 -3.03 -6.67 -10.87
C LYS A 179 -3.88 -6.70 -9.61
N VAL A 180 -5.12 -6.20 -9.66
CA VAL A 180 -6.02 -6.08 -8.49
C VAL A 180 -6.14 -7.41 -7.73
N ARG A 181 -6.44 -8.50 -8.41
CA ARG A 181 -6.58 -9.84 -7.79
C ARG A 181 -5.25 -10.46 -7.31
N LEU A 182 -4.13 -9.87 -7.69
CA LEU A 182 -2.78 -10.28 -7.29
C LEU A 182 -2.16 -9.32 -6.27
N ARG A 183 -2.96 -8.46 -5.66
CA ARG A 183 -2.61 -7.66 -4.48
C ARG A 183 -3.33 -8.19 -3.25
N TYR A 184 -2.81 -7.88 -2.08
CA TYR A 184 -3.56 -8.07 -0.84
C TYR A 184 -4.67 -7.01 -0.78
N PRO A 185 -5.83 -7.29 -0.17
CA PRO A 185 -6.94 -6.33 -0.14
C PRO A 185 -6.55 -4.98 0.48
N GLU A 186 -5.74 -5.00 1.52
CA GLU A 186 -5.22 -3.83 2.22
C GLU A 186 -4.27 -3.04 1.30
N ASP A 187 -3.32 -3.73 0.66
CA ASP A 187 -2.42 -3.15 -0.35
C ASP A 187 -3.20 -2.48 -1.49
N GLN A 188 -4.30 -3.10 -1.93
CA GLN A 188 -5.11 -2.53 -3.01
C GLN A 188 -5.77 -1.23 -2.57
N ARG A 189 -6.36 -1.19 -1.38
CA ARG A 189 -6.98 0.03 -0.85
C ARG A 189 -5.97 1.18 -0.71
N TYR A 190 -4.79 0.89 -0.15
CA TYR A 190 -3.74 1.90 -0.02
C TYR A 190 -3.25 2.38 -1.37
N PHE A 191 -3.03 1.44 -2.30
CA PHE A 191 -2.61 1.79 -3.65
C PHE A 191 -3.64 2.65 -4.38
N ASP A 192 -4.93 2.38 -4.22
CA ASP A 192 -6.00 3.17 -4.84
C ASP A 192 -5.99 4.62 -4.30
N VAL A 193 -5.88 4.78 -2.98
CA VAL A 193 -5.78 6.09 -2.32
C VAL A 193 -4.55 6.85 -2.80
N VAL A 194 -3.36 6.26 -2.71
CA VAL A 194 -2.12 6.95 -3.08
C VAL A 194 -2.03 7.21 -4.58
N SER A 195 -2.60 6.34 -5.42
CA SER A 195 -2.68 6.58 -6.87
C SER A 195 -3.55 7.78 -7.21
N CYS A 196 -4.64 7.98 -6.45
CA CYS A 196 -5.48 9.18 -6.55
C CYS A 196 -4.72 10.42 -6.07
N VAL A 197 -4.00 10.34 -4.94
CA VAL A 197 -3.17 11.44 -4.42
C VAL A 197 -2.13 11.86 -5.46
N VAL A 198 -1.38 10.91 -6.02
CA VAL A 198 -0.38 11.19 -7.06
C VAL A 198 -1.02 11.80 -8.31
N GLN A 199 -2.21 11.34 -8.71
CA GLN A 199 -2.92 11.94 -9.85
C GLN A 199 -3.28 13.41 -9.62
N LEU A 200 -3.65 13.78 -8.40
CA LEU A 200 -4.03 15.16 -8.05
C LEU A 200 -2.83 16.05 -7.73
N ARG A 201 -1.74 15.47 -7.21
CA ARG A 201 -0.55 16.16 -6.70
C ARG A 201 0.75 15.48 -7.16
N PRO A 202 0.97 15.36 -8.48
CA PRO A 202 2.14 14.62 -8.99
C PRO A 202 3.46 15.33 -8.70
N GLU A 203 3.49 16.66 -8.74
CA GLU A 203 4.68 17.46 -8.50
C GLU A 203 5.17 17.25 -7.07
N GLU A 204 4.30 17.45 -6.08
CA GLU A 204 4.62 17.27 -4.66
C GLU A 204 4.92 15.80 -4.32
N SER A 205 4.29 14.86 -5.01
CA SER A 205 4.60 13.44 -4.86
C SER A 205 6.01 13.10 -5.33
N LEU A 206 6.46 13.71 -6.44
CA LEU A 206 7.86 13.58 -6.91
C LEU A 206 8.85 14.25 -5.95
N GLU A 207 8.50 15.43 -5.42
CA GLU A 207 9.33 16.11 -4.41
C GLU A 207 9.48 15.25 -3.16
N LEU A 208 8.41 14.57 -2.71
CA LEU A 208 8.47 13.65 -1.57
C LEU A 208 9.49 12.53 -1.82
N ILE A 209 9.48 11.91 -3.00
CA ILE A 209 10.43 10.84 -3.33
C ILE A 209 11.88 11.35 -3.39
N ARG A 210 12.09 12.60 -3.80
CA ARG A 210 13.42 13.24 -3.88
C ARG A 210 13.91 13.79 -2.54
N ALA A 211 13.00 14.02 -1.58
CA ALA A 211 13.35 14.50 -0.27
C ALA A 211 14.21 13.48 0.49
N SER A 212 15.13 13.96 1.30
CA SER A 212 15.90 13.11 2.20
C SER A 212 14.97 12.47 3.23
N SER A 213 15.12 11.17 3.44
CA SER A 213 14.31 10.45 4.41
C SER A 213 14.58 10.94 5.84
N GLY A 214 13.50 11.03 6.63
CA GLY A 214 13.53 11.55 8.01
C GLY A 214 13.71 13.08 8.09
N SER A 215 13.64 13.79 6.95
CA SER A 215 13.78 15.25 6.93
C SER A 215 12.45 15.95 7.25
N THR A 216 12.55 17.18 7.75
CA THR A 216 11.38 18.05 7.94
C THR A 216 10.65 18.36 6.62
N THR A 217 11.37 18.32 5.49
CA THR A 217 10.81 18.45 4.15
C THR A 217 9.90 17.28 3.82
N GLU A 218 10.32 16.04 4.12
CA GLU A 218 9.49 14.84 3.94
C GLU A 218 8.18 14.98 4.73
N SER A 219 8.25 15.22 6.04
CA SER A 219 7.07 15.35 6.88
C SER A 219 6.12 16.47 6.41
N ARG A 220 6.68 17.61 5.96
CA ARG A 220 5.89 18.70 5.40
C ARG A 220 5.17 18.30 4.12
N LEU A 221 5.85 17.58 3.21
CA LEU A 221 5.26 17.12 1.94
C LEU A 221 4.19 16.07 2.16
N GLU A 222 4.39 15.14 3.10
CA GLU A 222 3.36 14.15 3.47
C GLU A 222 2.09 14.83 4.00
N ALA A 223 2.24 15.76 4.94
CA ALA A 223 1.13 16.54 5.45
C ALA A 223 0.40 17.33 4.34
N LEU A 224 1.16 17.93 3.43
CA LEU A 224 0.63 18.67 2.29
C LEU A 224 -0.17 17.74 1.35
N LEU A 225 0.35 16.57 1.00
CA LEU A 225 -0.30 15.60 0.12
C LEU A 225 -1.64 15.15 0.71
N ILE A 226 -1.67 14.84 1.99
CA ILE A 226 -2.91 14.42 2.69
C ILE A 226 -3.91 15.57 2.71
N ALA A 227 -3.51 16.77 3.14
CA ALA A 227 -4.40 17.91 3.27
C ALA A 227 -4.95 18.41 1.92
N SER A 228 -4.17 18.27 0.83
CA SER A 228 -4.52 18.81 -0.48
C SER A 228 -5.28 17.84 -1.40
N ALA A 229 -5.49 16.59 -0.97
CA ALA A 229 -6.19 15.57 -1.74
C ALA A 229 -7.37 14.92 -0.98
N PRO A 230 -8.25 15.68 -0.32
CA PRO A 230 -9.33 15.10 0.52
C PRO A 230 -10.27 14.19 -0.27
N ALA A 231 -10.46 14.45 -1.56
CA ALA A 231 -11.30 13.61 -2.42
C ALA A 231 -10.80 12.16 -2.55
N CYS A 232 -9.49 11.90 -2.34
CA CYS A 232 -8.91 10.56 -2.40
C CYS A 232 -9.21 9.73 -1.15
N PHE A 233 -9.58 10.39 -0.05
CA PHE A 233 -9.88 9.75 1.23
C PHE A 233 -11.38 9.56 1.47
N GLY A 234 -12.21 9.87 0.47
CA GLY A 234 -13.67 9.76 0.58
C GLY A 234 -14.24 10.65 1.70
N ASN A 235 -15.13 10.07 2.51
CA ASN A 235 -15.73 10.77 3.63
C ASN A 235 -14.99 10.54 4.96
N ALA A 236 -13.73 10.16 4.95
CA ALA A 236 -12.97 9.92 6.16
C ALA A 236 -12.86 11.17 7.02
N LYS A 237 -13.22 11.06 8.30
CA LYS A 237 -13.11 12.16 9.29
C LYS A 237 -11.68 12.36 9.78
N SER A 238 -10.87 11.30 9.72
CA SER A 238 -9.45 11.33 10.08
C SER A 238 -8.65 10.38 9.20
N VAL A 239 -7.42 10.73 8.94
CA VAL A 239 -6.48 9.90 8.18
C VAL A 239 -5.25 9.70 9.05
N THR A 240 -4.94 8.45 9.38
CA THR A 240 -3.72 8.09 10.09
C THR A 240 -2.77 7.42 9.10
N VAL A 241 -1.53 7.87 9.06
CA VAL A 241 -0.55 7.46 8.07
C VAL A 241 0.74 7.07 8.78
N ASP A 242 1.28 5.91 8.44
CA ASP A 242 2.67 5.57 8.72
C ASP A 242 3.54 6.21 7.63
N SER A 243 4.37 7.19 8.00
CA SER A 243 5.20 7.97 7.08
C SER A 243 6.08 7.10 6.18
N ASN A 244 6.75 6.11 6.77
CA ASN A 244 7.65 5.23 6.00
C ASN A 244 6.90 4.44 4.94
N GLN A 245 5.75 3.90 5.29
CA GLN A 245 4.91 3.13 4.37
C GLN A 245 4.26 4.03 3.33
N PHE A 246 3.74 5.19 3.72
CA PHE A 246 3.11 6.15 2.81
C PHE A 246 4.05 6.57 1.68
N ARG A 247 5.28 6.97 2.03
CA ARG A 247 6.30 7.31 1.05
C ARG A 247 6.54 6.19 0.04
N LEU A 248 6.64 4.94 0.49
CA LEU A 248 6.89 3.80 -0.39
C LEU A 248 5.71 3.50 -1.34
N TYR A 249 4.48 3.67 -0.85
CA TYR A 249 3.29 3.55 -1.70
C TYR A 249 3.19 4.72 -2.69
N ILE A 250 3.56 5.94 -2.29
CA ILE A 250 3.68 7.07 -3.22
C ILE A 250 4.73 6.75 -4.30
N ALA A 251 5.90 6.20 -3.94
CA ALA A 251 6.91 5.81 -4.92
C ALA A 251 6.37 4.78 -5.92
N GLN A 252 5.63 3.78 -5.46
CA GLN A 252 4.96 2.81 -6.33
C GLN A 252 3.95 3.47 -7.27
N ALA A 253 3.12 4.37 -6.76
CA ALA A 253 2.11 5.06 -7.55
C ALA A 253 2.75 6.00 -8.59
N VAL A 254 3.77 6.78 -8.20
CA VAL A 254 4.57 7.64 -9.09
C VAL A 254 5.19 6.82 -10.22
N TYR A 255 5.80 5.67 -9.89
CA TYR A 255 6.36 4.77 -10.90
C TYR A 255 5.31 4.32 -11.92
N ASN A 256 4.15 3.86 -11.46
CA ASN A 256 3.10 3.35 -12.35
C ASN A 256 2.48 4.47 -13.21
N TRP A 257 2.30 5.68 -12.67
CA TRP A 257 1.86 6.83 -13.45
C TRP A 257 2.93 7.26 -14.46
N ALA A 258 4.21 7.26 -14.09
CA ALA A 258 5.30 7.59 -15.01
C ALA A 258 5.37 6.63 -16.20
N VAL A 259 5.21 5.32 -15.97
CA VAL A 259 5.09 4.31 -17.02
C VAL A 259 3.92 4.62 -17.96
N ALA A 260 2.77 5.00 -17.39
CA ALA A 260 1.59 5.35 -18.18
C ALA A 260 1.76 6.63 -19.00
N VAL A 261 2.39 7.67 -18.43
CA VAL A 261 2.71 8.94 -19.14
C VAL A 261 3.66 8.68 -20.29
N LYS A 262 4.76 7.97 -20.03
CA LYS A 262 5.76 7.65 -21.07
C LYS A 262 5.26 6.64 -22.10
N GLY A 263 4.17 5.93 -21.85
CA GLY A 263 3.63 4.91 -22.75
C GLY A 263 4.56 3.71 -22.97
N VAL A 264 5.37 3.38 -21.97
CA VAL A 264 6.32 2.26 -21.99
C VAL A 264 5.84 1.11 -21.10
N ASP A 265 6.42 -0.08 -21.28
CA ASP A 265 6.11 -1.23 -20.41
C ASP A 265 6.79 -1.15 -19.05
N SER A 266 7.97 -0.50 -18.99
CA SER A 266 8.80 -0.36 -17.79
C SER A 266 9.67 0.88 -17.91
N LEU A 267 10.00 1.52 -16.76
CA LEU A 267 11.06 2.53 -16.69
C LEU A 267 12.45 1.88 -16.64
N VAL A 268 12.54 0.64 -16.17
CA VAL A 268 13.79 -0.11 -16.08
C VAL A 268 14.14 -0.64 -17.47
N PRO A 269 15.32 -0.33 -18.04
CA PRO A 269 15.70 -0.79 -19.36
C PRO A 269 15.86 -2.31 -19.42
N ARG A 270 15.51 -2.92 -20.56
CA ARG A 270 15.86 -4.32 -20.82
C ARG A 270 17.35 -4.35 -21.17
N ARG A 271 18.13 -5.19 -20.50
CA ARG A 271 19.46 -5.54 -21.05
C ARG A 271 19.21 -6.29 -22.35
N SER A 272 19.74 -5.73 -23.45
CA SER A 272 19.85 -6.39 -24.76
C SER A 272 20.76 -7.63 -24.66
#